data_db3d82c28132dcb07292cca023d54bf0
#
_entry.id   db3d82c28132dcb07292cca023d54bf0
#
_cell.length_a   1.000
_cell.length_b   1.000
_cell.length_c   1.000
_cell.angle_alpha   90.00
_cell.angle_beta   90.00
_cell.angle_gamma   90.00
#
_symmetry.space_group_name_H-M   'P 1'
#
loop_
_entity.id
_entity.type
_entity.pdbx_description
1 polymer ?
#
loop_
_entity_poly.entity_id
_entity_poly.type
_entity_poly.pdbx_seq_one_letter_code
_entity_poly.pdbx_strand_id
1 'polypeptide(L)'
;MTRIVRFVDDTGAVSTGVADETGTIRTFEGAPRIADLLRLPAADLRALVEATAASTDPGLPVRDVLLLPPLDGLMELWAAGVTYERSRDARVAESTEQSVYERIYDAARPELFFKSQPWRVVTDDEPIAVRDDSELDVPEPELGLVLNRHGETVGYVIVDDVSSRSIEGENPLYLPQAKIYAGSAAVSSGIAPFWEIEDATALKIALEVRRDGAVAYEATTTTASFHRPPQGLVDHLWHSQPFPDGAVLSTGTGIVPGLDFTLRGGDVVEITIDGVGKLSNPVRGDQAELDWLVEAIDHPLTRRAHRTAASGGR
;
A
#
# COMPACT_ATOMS: atom_id res chain seq x y z
N MET A 1 -16.53 10.47 3.55
CA MET A 1 -15.47 9.88 4.39
C MET A 1 -14.19 10.66 4.20
N THR A 2 -13.55 11.01 5.29
CA THR A 2 -12.32 11.85 5.34
C THR A 2 -11.08 11.03 4.95
N ARG A 3 -10.07 11.69 4.33
CA ARG A 3 -8.76 11.09 4.03
C ARG A 3 -7.66 12.06 4.41
N ILE A 4 -6.60 11.58 5.05
CA ILE A 4 -5.36 12.34 5.20
C ILE A 4 -4.57 12.13 3.92
N VAL A 5 -4.21 13.20 3.23
CA VAL A 5 -3.55 13.16 1.93
C VAL A 5 -2.25 13.95 1.92
N ARG A 6 -1.30 13.48 1.12
CA ARG A 6 -0.09 14.19 0.74
C ARG A 6 -0.20 14.55 -0.74
N PHE A 7 0.12 15.77 -1.10
CA PHE A 7 -0.04 16.24 -2.47
C PHE A 7 1.02 17.28 -2.85
N VAL A 8 1.18 17.48 -4.15
CA VAL A 8 2.00 18.56 -4.70
C VAL A 8 1.13 19.43 -5.62
N ASP A 9 1.25 20.73 -5.46
CA ASP A 9 0.58 21.72 -6.32
C ASP A 9 1.37 22.01 -7.61
N ASP A 10 0.84 22.85 -8.48
CA ASP A 10 1.47 23.20 -9.76
C ASP A 10 2.76 24.02 -9.61
N THR A 11 3.04 24.56 -8.43
CA THR A 11 4.31 25.24 -8.11
C THR A 11 5.42 24.28 -7.71
N GLY A 12 5.07 23.01 -7.45
CA GLY A 12 5.99 22.00 -6.92
C GLY A 12 6.04 21.96 -5.39
N ALA A 13 5.21 22.75 -4.69
CA ALA A 13 5.13 22.75 -3.25
C ALA A 13 4.39 21.50 -2.75
N VAL A 14 5.06 20.72 -1.88
CA VAL A 14 4.46 19.55 -1.25
C VAL A 14 3.78 19.95 0.04
N SER A 15 2.54 19.51 0.20
CA SER A 15 1.71 19.79 1.38
C SER A 15 0.95 18.53 1.82
N THR A 16 0.35 18.61 3.01
CA THR A 16 -0.56 17.61 3.55
C THR A 16 -1.86 18.27 3.96
N GLY A 17 -2.92 17.50 3.94
CA GLY A 17 -4.25 18.02 4.29
C GLY A 17 -5.25 16.90 4.52
N VAL A 18 -6.48 17.34 4.74
CA VAL A 18 -7.65 16.47 4.92
C VAL A 18 -8.56 16.65 3.72
N ALA A 19 -8.69 15.59 2.92
CA ALA A 19 -9.65 15.55 1.82
C ALA A 19 -11.00 15.04 2.34
N ASP A 20 -12.08 15.75 1.99
CA ASP A 20 -13.44 15.33 2.30
C ASP A 20 -14.09 14.53 1.15
N GLU A 21 -15.30 14.03 1.36
CA GLU A 21 -16.05 13.25 0.37
C GLU A 21 -16.44 14.03 -0.89
N THR A 22 -16.40 15.37 -0.85
CA THR A 22 -16.67 16.22 -2.01
C THR A 22 -15.44 16.43 -2.89
N GLY A 23 -14.27 15.91 -2.46
CA GLY A 23 -13.00 16.10 -3.14
C GLY A 23 -12.36 17.47 -2.85
N THR A 24 -12.65 18.06 -1.69
CA THR A 24 -12.00 19.28 -1.22
C THR A 24 -10.93 18.95 -0.19
N ILE A 25 -9.71 19.45 -0.38
CA ILE A 25 -8.58 19.31 0.55
C ILE A 25 -8.45 20.58 1.39
N ARG A 26 -8.49 20.46 2.71
CA ARG A 26 -8.09 21.51 3.64
C ARG A 26 -6.71 21.20 4.17
N THR A 27 -5.78 22.13 3.94
CA THR A 27 -4.37 21.95 4.28
C THR A 27 -4.17 22.07 5.80
N PHE A 28 -3.32 21.24 6.37
CA PHE A 28 -2.88 21.43 7.76
C PHE A 28 -2.07 22.72 7.90
N GLU A 29 -2.28 23.46 8.97
CA GLU A 29 -1.50 24.65 9.29
C GLU A 29 0.00 24.29 9.44
N GLY A 30 0.88 25.09 8.83
CA GLY A 30 2.31 24.83 8.83
C GLY A 30 2.79 23.72 7.89
N ALA A 31 1.89 23.14 7.09
CA ALA A 31 2.17 22.10 6.09
C ALA A 31 3.12 20.99 6.62
N PRO A 32 2.77 20.31 7.73
CA PRO A 32 3.59 19.23 8.27
C PRO A 32 3.70 18.09 7.24
N ARG A 33 4.79 17.32 7.26
CA ARG A 33 4.89 16.08 6.51
C ARG A 33 4.01 14.99 7.14
N ILE A 34 3.70 13.93 6.42
CA ILE A 34 3.04 12.74 7.01
C ILE A 34 3.87 12.23 8.20
N ALA A 35 5.20 12.14 8.03
CA ALA A 35 6.14 11.78 9.10
C ALA A 35 5.98 12.62 10.37
N ASP A 36 5.76 13.92 10.24
CA ASP A 36 5.59 14.82 11.39
C ASP A 36 4.23 14.59 12.09
N LEU A 37 3.17 14.30 11.32
CA LEU A 37 1.86 13.92 11.86
C LEU A 37 1.93 12.60 12.63
N LEU A 38 2.69 11.61 12.14
CA LEU A 38 2.85 10.31 12.78
C LEU A 38 3.75 10.33 14.04
N ARG A 39 4.34 11.47 14.40
CA ARG A 39 4.99 11.67 15.70
C ARG A 39 3.99 11.97 16.82
N LEU A 40 2.77 12.34 16.48
CA LEU A 40 1.71 12.62 17.44
C LEU A 40 1.12 11.32 18.00
N PRO A 41 0.69 11.30 19.27
CA PRO A 41 -0.25 10.27 19.76
C PRO A 41 -1.53 10.23 18.92
N ALA A 42 -2.15 9.06 18.82
CA ALA A 42 -3.34 8.88 17.99
C ALA A 42 -4.50 9.85 18.33
N ALA A 43 -4.69 10.15 19.62
CA ALA A 43 -5.72 11.09 20.07
C ALA A 43 -5.46 12.53 19.61
N ASP A 44 -4.18 12.98 19.63
CA ASP A 44 -3.79 14.32 19.21
C ASP A 44 -3.90 14.47 17.69
N LEU A 45 -3.47 13.43 16.95
CA LEU A 45 -3.63 13.39 15.50
C LEU A 45 -5.11 13.44 15.10
N ARG A 46 -5.97 12.68 15.79
CA ARG A 46 -7.42 12.72 15.56
C ARG A 46 -7.97 14.13 15.76
N ALA A 47 -7.65 14.78 16.89
CA ALA A 47 -8.10 16.14 17.17
C ALA A 47 -7.65 17.13 16.09
N LEU A 48 -6.41 17.01 15.60
CA LEU A 48 -5.88 17.85 14.53
C LEU A 48 -6.63 17.62 13.20
N VAL A 49 -6.87 16.35 12.83
CA VAL A 49 -7.61 16.00 11.60
C VAL A 49 -9.05 16.54 11.66
N GLU A 50 -9.75 16.33 12.79
CA GLU A 50 -11.12 16.81 12.98
C GLU A 50 -11.19 18.35 12.93
N ALA A 51 -10.24 19.05 13.56
CA ALA A 51 -10.15 20.51 13.52
C ALA A 51 -9.89 21.03 12.09
N THR A 52 -8.98 20.39 11.36
CA THR A 52 -8.70 20.77 9.97
C THR A 52 -9.90 20.51 9.04
N ALA A 53 -10.58 19.37 9.20
CA ALA A 53 -11.79 19.06 8.44
C ALA A 53 -12.93 20.05 8.70
N ALA A 54 -13.05 20.55 9.94
CA ALA A 54 -14.06 21.54 10.35
C ALA A 54 -13.68 22.99 10.00
N SER A 55 -12.50 23.23 9.45
CA SER A 55 -12.06 24.57 9.06
C SER A 55 -13.00 25.21 8.05
N THR A 56 -13.16 26.54 8.15
CA THR A 56 -13.92 27.35 7.19
C THR A 56 -13.10 27.74 5.95
N ASP A 57 -11.85 27.30 5.85
CA ASP A 57 -11.03 27.46 4.66
C ASP A 57 -11.74 26.79 3.46
N PRO A 58 -11.88 27.50 2.31
CA PRO A 58 -12.50 26.93 1.12
C PRO A 58 -11.78 25.69 0.61
N GLY A 59 -10.49 25.50 0.96
CA GLY A 59 -9.67 24.40 0.53
C GLY A 59 -9.32 24.40 -0.95
N LEU A 60 -8.69 23.30 -1.39
CA LEU A 60 -8.29 23.07 -2.78
C LEU A 60 -9.04 21.84 -3.33
N PRO A 61 -9.55 21.88 -4.57
CA PRO A 61 -10.08 20.68 -5.19
C PRO A 61 -8.98 19.61 -5.40
N VAL A 62 -9.26 18.36 -5.09
CA VAL A 62 -8.32 17.23 -5.33
C VAL A 62 -7.86 17.18 -6.79
N ARG A 63 -8.74 17.52 -7.74
CA ARG A 63 -8.41 17.51 -9.18
C ARG A 63 -7.36 18.58 -9.59
N ASP A 64 -7.12 19.59 -8.75
CA ASP A 64 -6.19 20.68 -9.05
C ASP A 64 -4.77 20.43 -8.48
N VAL A 65 -4.56 19.28 -7.84
CA VAL A 65 -3.28 18.87 -7.27
C VAL A 65 -2.91 17.47 -7.73
N LEU A 66 -1.66 17.07 -7.49
CA LEU A 66 -1.20 15.70 -7.70
C LEU A 66 -1.06 15.03 -6.34
N LEU A 67 -1.91 14.04 -6.07
CA LEU A 67 -1.79 13.23 -4.84
C LEU A 67 -0.50 12.40 -4.88
N LEU A 68 0.17 12.27 -3.77
CA LEU A 68 1.43 11.54 -3.60
C LEU A 68 1.21 10.33 -2.68
N PRO A 69 2.10 9.32 -2.71
CA PRO A 69 2.08 8.27 -1.69
C PRO A 69 2.09 8.89 -0.29
N PRO A 70 1.28 8.42 0.66
CA PRO A 70 1.19 9.00 2.00
C PRO A 70 2.33 8.50 2.92
N LEU A 71 3.53 8.40 2.36
CA LEU A 71 4.76 8.02 3.06
C LEU A 71 5.85 9.04 2.72
N ASP A 72 6.57 9.51 3.74
CA ASP A 72 7.73 10.40 3.59
C ASP A 72 8.68 10.29 4.79
N GLY A 73 9.70 11.14 4.83
CA GLY A 73 10.66 11.14 5.91
C GLY A 73 11.40 9.80 6.08
N LEU A 74 11.51 9.34 7.32
CA LEU A 74 12.10 8.05 7.69
C LEU A 74 11.05 6.95 7.86
N MET A 75 9.85 7.14 7.33
CA MET A 75 8.84 6.06 7.31
C MET A 75 9.36 4.88 6.50
N GLU A 76 8.87 3.71 6.83
CA GLU A 76 9.16 2.47 6.12
C GLU A 76 7.85 1.75 5.80
N LEU A 77 7.82 1.06 4.67
CA LEU A 77 6.79 0.07 4.35
C LEU A 77 7.33 -1.31 4.68
N TRP A 78 6.66 -1.98 5.61
CA TRP A 78 6.89 -3.37 5.98
C TRP A 78 5.72 -4.23 5.54
N ALA A 79 5.94 -5.52 5.41
CA ALA A 79 4.89 -6.47 5.08
C ALA A 79 4.97 -7.73 5.95
N ALA A 80 3.82 -8.41 6.07
CA ALA A 80 3.68 -9.67 6.76
C ALA A 80 3.29 -10.77 5.78
N GLY A 81 3.99 -11.91 5.82
CA GLY A 81 3.65 -13.08 5.02
C GLY A 81 2.81 -14.10 5.78
N VAL A 82 2.13 -14.96 5.03
CA VAL A 82 1.43 -16.18 5.54
C VAL A 82 0.44 -15.89 6.67
N THR A 83 -0.33 -14.81 6.54
CA THR A 83 -1.30 -14.37 7.56
C THR A 83 -2.73 -14.89 7.32
N TYR A 84 -2.98 -15.47 6.14
CA TYR A 84 -4.23 -16.13 5.77
C TYR A 84 -4.01 -17.60 5.47
N GLU A 85 -5.01 -18.44 5.66
CA GLU A 85 -4.94 -19.86 5.29
C GLU A 85 -4.66 -20.04 3.79
N ARG A 86 -5.33 -19.26 2.95
CA ARG A 86 -5.13 -19.29 1.49
C ARG A 86 -3.69 -18.98 1.09
N SER A 87 -3.04 -18.00 1.73
CA SER A 87 -1.64 -17.68 1.44
C SER A 87 -0.68 -18.79 1.88
N ARG A 88 -0.94 -19.47 3.01
CA ARG A 88 -0.20 -20.66 3.42
C ARG A 88 -0.27 -21.75 2.35
N ASP A 89 -1.48 -22.09 1.90
CA ASP A 89 -1.69 -23.18 0.94
C ASP A 89 -1.00 -22.89 -0.40
N ALA A 90 -1.05 -21.65 -0.87
CA ALA A 90 -0.35 -21.23 -2.07
C ALA A 90 1.18 -21.35 -1.92
N ARG A 91 1.75 -20.84 -0.83
CA ARG A 91 3.20 -20.93 -0.55
C ARG A 91 3.68 -22.37 -0.46
N VAL A 92 2.91 -23.24 0.18
CA VAL A 92 3.22 -24.68 0.25
C VAL A 92 3.22 -25.32 -1.14
N ALA A 93 2.26 -24.96 -2.01
CA ALA A 93 2.16 -25.49 -3.36
C ALA A 93 3.28 -25.02 -4.31
N GLU A 94 3.78 -23.79 -4.11
CA GLU A 94 4.74 -23.13 -4.99
C GLU A 94 6.22 -23.37 -4.57
N SER A 95 6.46 -23.70 -3.30
CA SER A 95 7.81 -23.76 -2.74
C SER A 95 8.46 -25.11 -2.89
N THR A 96 9.76 -25.08 -3.18
CA THR A 96 10.64 -26.26 -3.05
C THR A 96 10.86 -26.67 -1.60
N GLU A 97 10.64 -25.77 -0.63
CA GLU A 97 10.83 -25.96 0.81
C GLU A 97 9.49 -25.89 1.57
N GLN A 98 8.50 -26.69 1.17
CA GLN A 98 7.12 -26.71 1.69
C GLN A 98 7.05 -26.69 3.22
N SER A 99 7.91 -27.45 3.90
CA SER A 99 7.94 -27.56 5.38
C SER A 99 8.22 -26.23 6.09
N VAL A 100 8.82 -25.25 5.44
CA VAL A 100 9.08 -23.92 6.01
C VAL A 100 7.76 -23.16 6.13
N TYR A 101 6.97 -23.12 5.06
CA TYR A 101 5.72 -22.38 5.01
C TYR A 101 4.59 -23.01 5.83
N GLU A 102 4.55 -24.35 5.93
CA GLU A 102 3.65 -25.04 6.85
C GLU A 102 3.90 -24.65 8.32
N ARG A 103 5.18 -24.54 8.71
CA ARG A 103 5.55 -24.19 10.08
C ARG A 103 5.37 -22.72 10.40
N ILE A 104 5.55 -21.79 9.45
CA ILE A 104 5.47 -20.34 9.73
C ILE A 104 4.06 -19.88 10.03
N TYR A 105 3.03 -20.54 9.47
CA TYR A 105 1.63 -20.19 9.69
C TYR A 105 1.26 -20.20 11.17
N ASP A 106 1.66 -21.24 11.92
CA ASP A 106 1.39 -21.40 13.35
C ASP A 106 2.59 -21.05 14.26
N ALA A 107 3.69 -20.55 13.67
CA ALA A 107 4.86 -20.18 14.45
C ALA A 107 4.54 -19.02 15.43
N ALA A 108 5.19 -19.01 16.60
CA ALA A 108 5.04 -17.92 17.56
C ALA A 108 5.53 -16.58 16.97
N ARG A 109 6.54 -16.61 16.09
CA ARG A 109 7.06 -15.43 15.39
C ARG A 109 6.46 -15.36 13.98
N PRO A 110 5.76 -14.25 13.63
CA PRO A 110 5.26 -14.06 12.27
C PRO A 110 6.38 -13.82 11.27
N GLU A 111 6.13 -14.05 10.01
CA GLU A 111 6.96 -13.56 8.93
C GLU A 111 6.72 -12.05 8.80
N LEU A 112 7.79 -11.26 8.95
CA LEU A 112 7.80 -9.82 8.73
C LEU A 112 9.03 -9.47 7.91
N PHE A 113 8.86 -8.67 6.89
CA PHE A 113 9.95 -8.23 6.03
C PHE A 113 9.81 -6.78 5.62
N PHE A 114 10.96 -6.14 5.39
CA PHE A 114 11.01 -4.80 4.80
C PHE A 114 10.54 -4.87 3.35
N LYS A 115 9.59 -4.01 2.97
CA LYS A 115 9.05 -3.99 1.61
C LYS A 115 9.57 -2.83 0.78
N SER A 116 9.55 -1.61 1.31
CA SER A 116 9.99 -0.46 0.53
C SER A 116 10.33 0.76 1.39
N GLN A 117 11.21 1.60 0.84
CA GLN A 117 11.37 2.98 1.27
C GLN A 117 10.34 3.89 0.60
N PRO A 118 9.96 5.03 1.20
CA PRO A 118 8.94 5.94 0.69
C PRO A 118 9.12 6.35 -0.78
N TRP A 119 10.35 6.62 -1.20
CA TRP A 119 10.63 7.11 -2.56
C TRP A 119 10.33 6.09 -3.67
N ARG A 120 10.38 4.77 -3.37
CA ARG A 120 10.08 3.69 -4.31
C ARG A 120 8.62 3.28 -4.34
N VAL A 121 7.81 3.79 -3.41
CA VAL A 121 6.38 3.50 -3.38
C VAL A 121 5.69 4.28 -4.50
N VAL A 122 4.88 3.58 -5.30
CA VAL A 122 3.97 4.18 -6.27
C VAL A 122 2.56 4.30 -5.67
N THR A 123 1.72 5.12 -6.27
CA THR A 123 0.34 5.34 -5.81
C THR A 123 -0.64 5.26 -6.98
N ASP A 124 -1.87 5.70 -6.76
CA ASP A 124 -2.94 5.65 -7.75
C ASP A 124 -2.50 6.15 -9.13
N ASP A 125 -2.84 5.40 -10.17
CA ASP A 125 -2.55 5.63 -11.58
C ASP A 125 -1.05 5.59 -11.96
N GLU A 126 -0.14 5.43 -11.02
CA GLU A 126 1.28 5.23 -11.26
C GLU A 126 1.58 3.74 -11.55
N PRO A 127 2.57 3.44 -12.41
CA PRO A 127 2.83 2.07 -12.79
C PRO A 127 3.49 1.24 -11.67
N ILE A 128 2.99 0.02 -11.48
CA ILE A 128 3.73 -1.09 -10.88
C ILE A 128 4.52 -1.83 -11.97
N ALA A 129 5.48 -2.67 -11.59
CA ALA A 129 6.26 -3.44 -12.55
C ALA A 129 6.39 -4.90 -12.14
N VAL A 130 6.55 -5.75 -13.15
CA VAL A 130 6.99 -7.14 -13.01
C VAL A 130 8.47 -7.25 -13.34
N ARG A 131 9.14 -8.29 -12.86
CA ARG A 131 10.56 -8.51 -13.11
C ARG A 131 10.77 -9.20 -14.47
N ASP A 132 11.82 -8.84 -15.18
CA ASP A 132 12.21 -9.45 -16.46
C ASP A 132 12.86 -10.84 -16.30
N ASP A 133 13.34 -11.15 -15.08
CA ASP A 133 13.91 -12.44 -14.69
C ASP A 133 12.94 -13.33 -13.89
N SER A 134 11.64 -13.03 -13.93
CA SER A 134 10.58 -13.77 -13.25
C SER A 134 9.58 -14.36 -14.25
N GLU A 135 9.13 -15.59 -14.00
CA GLU A 135 8.14 -16.27 -14.83
C GLU A 135 6.71 -16.16 -14.27
N LEU A 136 6.58 -15.86 -12.98
CA LEU A 136 5.31 -15.82 -12.27
C LEU A 136 5.28 -14.62 -11.32
N ASP A 137 4.63 -13.55 -11.74
CA ASP A 137 4.43 -12.32 -10.97
C ASP A 137 2.95 -12.13 -10.66
N VAL A 138 2.63 -11.78 -9.42
CA VAL A 138 1.24 -11.63 -8.98
C VAL A 138 1.04 -10.37 -8.15
N PRO A 139 -0.18 -9.77 -8.19
CA PRO A 139 -0.58 -8.75 -7.24
C PRO A 139 -0.98 -9.43 -5.92
N GLU A 140 -0.65 -8.81 -4.82
CA GLU A 140 -1.08 -9.21 -3.48
C GLU A 140 -1.82 -8.05 -2.81
N PRO A 141 -3.17 -8.01 -2.92
CA PRO A 141 -3.99 -6.96 -2.33
C PRO A 141 -4.07 -7.12 -0.81
N GLU A 142 -3.71 -6.06 -0.09
CA GLU A 142 -3.56 -6.10 1.36
C GLU A 142 -4.13 -4.86 2.05
N LEU A 143 -4.64 -5.03 3.27
CA LEU A 143 -4.90 -3.93 4.18
C LEU A 143 -3.55 -3.46 4.76
N GLY A 144 -3.21 -2.20 4.59
CA GLY A 144 -2.06 -1.58 5.23
C GLY A 144 -2.47 -0.83 6.50
N LEU A 145 -1.81 -1.09 7.62
CA LEU A 145 -1.94 -0.33 8.84
C LEU A 145 -0.98 0.86 8.80
N VAL A 146 -1.47 2.08 8.96
CA VAL A 146 -0.64 3.25 9.18
C VAL A 146 -0.41 3.41 10.67
N LEU A 147 0.84 3.31 11.07
CA LEU A 147 1.26 3.27 12.47
C LEU A 147 2.05 4.53 12.81
N ASN A 148 1.72 5.16 13.91
CA ASN A 148 2.51 6.28 14.43
C ASN A 148 3.79 5.78 15.13
N ARG A 149 4.65 6.71 15.57
CA ARG A 149 5.91 6.36 16.27
C ARG A 149 5.74 5.54 17.55
N HIS A 150 4.52 5.49 18.10
CA HIS A 150 4.20 4.76 19.33
C HIS A 150 3.65 3.35 19.04
N GLY A 151 3.53 2.94 17.74
CA GLY A 151 2.93 1.68 17.35
C GLY A 151 1.40 1.68 17.42
N GLU A 152 0.77 2.86 17.53
CA GLU A 152 -0.69 2.98 17.48
C GLU A 152 -1.16 3.02 16.03
N THR A 153 -2.17 2.22 15.68
CA THR A 153 -2.82 2.31 14.37
C THR A 153 -3.62 3.61 14.30
N VAL A 154 -3.25 4.49 13.38
CA VAL A 154 -3.92 5.78 13.18
C VAL A 154 -4.78 5.83 11.93
N GLY A 155 -4.63 4.85 11.03
CA GLY A 155 -5.44 4.75 9.83
C GLY A 155 -5.09 3.54 8.99
N TYR A 156 -5.75 3.46 7.83
CA TYR A 156 -5.62 2.35 6.89
C TYR A 156 -5.33 2.87 5.49
N VAL A 157 -4.59 2.08 4.73
CA VAL A 157 -4.34 2.26 3.30
C VAL A 157 -4.53 0.94 2.56
N ILE A 158 -4.68 1.00 1.25
CA ILE A 158 -4.57 -0.19 0.40
C ILE A 158 -3.11 -0.34 0.01
N VAL A 159 -2.60 -1.56 0.09
CA VAL A 159 -1.26 -1.92 -0.39
C VAL A 159 -1.39 -3.00 -1.45
N ASP A 160 -0.61 -2.88 -2.54
CA ASP A 160 -0.31 -3.98 -3.44
C ASP A 160 1.15 -4.42 -3.21
N ASP A 161 1.32 -5.58 -2.58
CA ASP A 161 2.63 -6.23 -2.38
C ASP A 161 2.98 -7.09 -3.59
N VAL A 162 3.28 -6.44 -4.73
CA VAL A 162 3.61 -7.14 -5.98
C VAL A 162 4.79 -8.07 -5.78
N SER A 163 4.64 -9.32 -6.19
CA SER A 163 5.53 -10.39 -5.82
C SER A 163 5.97 -11.23 -7.02
N SER A 164 7.28 -11.51 -7.10
CA SER A 164 7.78 -12.57 -7.97
C SER A 164 7.67 -13.92 -7.26
N ARG A 165 6.61 -14.67 -7.61
CA ARG A 165 6.36 -16.00 -7.02
C ARG A 165 7.36 -17.05 -7.46
N SER A 166 7.89 -16.95 -8.69
CA SER A 166 8.93 -17.87 -9.17
C SER A 166 10.21 -17.76 -8.32
N ILE A 167 10.70 -16.55 -8.06
CA ILE A 167 11.89 -16.31 -7.25
C ILE A 167 11.64 -16.67 -5.78
N GLU A 168 10.49 -16.31 -5.23
CA GLU A 168 10.12 -16.62 -3.86
C GLU A 168 9.99 -18.12 -3.61
N GLY A 169 9.40 -18.86 -4.55
CA GLY A 169 9.25 -20.33 -4.49
C GLY A 169 10.54 -21.09 -4.69
N GLU A 170 11.54 -20.49 -5.38
CA GLU A 170 12.84 -21.13 -5.62
C GLU A 170 13.62 -21.32 -4.32
N ASN A 171 13.71 -20.32 -3.48
CA ASN A 171 14.42 -20.37 -2.21
C ASN A 171 13.92 -19.29 -1.24
N PRO A 172 13.53 -19.64 0.01
CA PRO A 172 13.10 -18.66 1.00
C PRO A 172 14.11 -17.52 1.28
N LEU A 173 15.40 -17.75 1.04
CA LEU A 173 16.46 -16.73 1.19
C LEU A 173 16.41 -15.66 0.08
N TYR A 174 15.66 -15.90 -0.98
CA TYR A 174 15.48 -14.95 -2.08
C TYR A 174 14.28 -14.01 -1.87
N LEU A 175 13.59 -14.09 -0.73
CA LEU A 175 12.47 -13.21 -0.39
C LEU A 175 12.76 -11.73 -0.67
N PRO A 176 13.93 -11.15 -0.30
CA PRO A 176 14.22 -9.75 -0.65
C PRO A 176 14.24 -9.48 -2.15
N GLN A 177 14.70 -10.41 -2.97
CA GLN A 177 14.71 -10.25 -4.42
C GLN A 177 13.30 -10.40 -5.02
N ALA A 178 12.48 -11.26 -4.43
CA ALA A 178 11.10 -11.48 -4.86
C ALA A 178 10.18 -10.30 -4.52
N LYS A 179 10.49 -9.54 -3.46
CA LYS A 179 9.60 -8.52 -2.86
C LYS A 179 10.12 -7.08 -2.97
N ILE A 180 11.45 -6.85 -3.12
CA ILE A 180 12.05 -5.52 -2.99
C ILE A 180 12.71 -5.11 -4.31
N TYR A 181 11.93 -4.53 -5.21
CA TYR A 181 12.40 -3.99 -6.48
C TYR A 181 11.56 -2.75 -6.89
N ALA A 182 11.99 -2.01 -7.91
CA ALA A 182 11.23 -0.86 -8.39
C ALA A 182 9.86 -1.30 -8.92
N GLY A 183 8.78 -0.64 -8.49
CA GLY A 183 7.41 -0.97 -8.87
C GLY A 183 6.80 -2.17 -8.14
N SER A 184 7.49 -2.75 -7.16
CA SER A 184 6.94 -3.86 -6.36
C SER A 184 5.97 -3.43 -5.26
N ALA A 185 5.83 -2.13 -5.00
CA ALA A 185 5.02 -1.63 -3.89
C ALA A 185 4.14 -0.45 -4.32
N ALA A 186 2.83 -0.63 -4.30
CA ALA A 186 1.87 0.45 -4.47
C ALA A 186 1.06 0.67 -3.19
N VAL A 187 0.78 1.94 -2.88
CA VAL A 187 -0.02 2.35 -1.71
C VAL A 187 -1.02 3.40 -2.14
N SER A 188 -2.28 3.27 -1.74
CA SER A 188 -3.33 4.27 -2.04
C SER A 188 -2.96 5.66 -1.52
N SER A 189 -3.32 6.69 -2.25
CA SER A 189 -2.89 8.08 -1.99
C SER A 189 -3.49 8.72 -0.75
N GLY A 190 -4.51 8.11 -0.12
CA GLY A 190 -5.18 8.65 1.06
C GLY A 190 -5.20 7.66 2.23
N ILE A 191 -4.85 8.15 3.43
CA ILE A 191 -5.00 7.40 4.67
C ILE A 191 -6.46 7.53 5.14
N ALA A 192 -7.17 6.42 5.28
CA ALA A 192 -8.47 6.35 5.94
C ALA A 192 -8.27 6.36 7.46
N PRO A 193 -8.70 7.40 8.20
CA PRO A 193 -8.53 7.45 9.64
C PRO A 193 -9.22 6.25 10.33
N PHE A 194 -8.57 5.65 11.32
CA PHE A 194 -9.09 4.44 11.97
C PHE A 194 -10.45 4.66 12.61
N TRP A 195 -10.73 5.87 13.09
CA TRP A 195 -12.00 6.22 13.75
C TRP A 195 -13.17 6.41 12.78
N GLU A 196 -12.92 6.38 11.47
CA GLU A 196 -13.97 6.39 10.43
C GLU A 196 -14.30 4.99 9.93
N ILE A 197 -13.55 3.96 10.34
CA ILE A 197 -13.75 2.56 9.98
C ILE A 197 -14.40 1.86 11.18
N GLU A 198 -15.67 1.48 11.05
CA GLU A 198 -16.44 0.89 12.15
C GLU A 198 -15.85 -0.44 12.62
N ASP A 199 -15.46 -1.32 11.69
CA ASP A 199 -14.88 -2.63 11.99
C ASP A 199 -13.82 -3.03 10.94
N ALA A 200 -12.56 -2.83 11.27
CA ALA A 200 -11.44 -3.21 10.40
C ALA A 200 -11.22 -4.74 10.32
N THR A 201 -11.93 -5.52 11.15
CA THR A 201 -11.83 -7.00 11.13
C THR A 201 -12.83 -7.67 10.19
N ALA A 202 -13.68 -6.91 9.50
CA ALA A 202 -14.71 -7.44 8.59
C ALA A 202 -14.73 -6.74 7.21
N LEU A 203 -13.64 -6.10 6.80
CA LEU A 203 -13.56 -5.40 5.53
C LEU A 203 -13.47 -6.39 4.36
N LYS A 204 -14.30 -6.18 3.33
CA LYS A 204 -14.15 -6.88 2.06
C LYS A 204 -12.96 -6.29 1.29
N ILE A 205 -12.13 -7.18 0.75
CA ILE A 205 -11.03 -6.86 -0.17
C ILE A 205 -11.38 -7.49 -1.51
N ALA A 206 -11.35 -6.69 -2.58
CA ALA A 206 -11.58 -7.15 -3.95
C ALA A 206 -10.40 -6.80 -4.83
N LEU A 207 -10.00 -7.74 -5.68
CA LEU A 207 -8.99 -7.60 -6.72
C LEU A 207 -9.64 -7.83 -8.08
N GLU A 208 -9.36 -6.96 -9.04
CA GLU A 208 -9.64 -7.15 -10.45
C GLU A 208 -8.37 -6.83 -11.26
N VAL A 209 -8.01 -7.72 -12.18
CA VAL A 209 -6.94 -7.45 -13.16
C VAL A 209 -7.55 -7.44 -14.55
N ARG A 210 -7.36 -6.34 -15.28
CA ARG A 210 -7.78 -6.19 -16.66
C ARG A 210 -6.61 -6.33 -17.61
N ARG A 211 -6.84 -7.07 -18.69
CA ARG A 211 -5.93 -7.26 -19.81
C ARG A 211 -6.68 -6.99 -21.10
N ASP A 212 -6.17 -6.11 -21.96
CA ASP A 212 -6.80 -5.72 -23.22
C ASP A 212 -8.28 -5.29 -23.06
N GLY A 213 -8.61 -4.65 -21.93
CA GLY A 213 -9.95 -4.17 -21.60
C GLY A 213 -10.92 -5.25 -21.05
N ALA A 214 -10.52 -6.53 -21.02
CA ALA A 214 -11.30 -7.61 -20.44
C ALA A 214 -10.79 -7.99 -19.04
N VAL A 215 -11.66 -8.55 -18.21
CA VAL A 215 -11.26 -9.12 -16.90
C VAL A 215 -10.42 -10.38 -17.15
N ALA A 216 -9.16 -10.34 -16.76
CA ALA A 216 -8.24 -11.47 -16.83
C ALA A 216 -8.20 -12.28 -15.52
N TYR A 217 -8.42 -11.60 -14.40
CA TYR A 217 -8.52 -12.23 -13.09
C TYR A 217 -9.39 -11.38 -12.15
N GLU A 218 -10.20 -12.02 -11.32
CA GLU A 218 -10.94 -11.37 -10.25
C GLU A 218 -11.07 -12.30 -9.04
N ALA A 219 -10.99 -11.74 -7.84
CA ALA A 219 -11.19 -12.48 -6.60
C ALA A 219 -11.56 -11.54 -5.45
N THR A 220 -12.13 -12.11 -4.40
CA THR A 220 -12.47 -11.39 -3.17
C THR A 220 -12.07 -12.18 -1.93
N THR A 221 -11.72 -11.46 -0.88
CA THR A 221 -11.51 -11.99 0.47
C THR A 221 -12.04 -11.01 1.51
N THR A 222 -11.83 -11.31 2.78
CA THR A 222 -12.20 -10.43 3.89
C THR A 222 -11.15 -10.45 4.98
N THR A 223 -10.95 -9.34 5.68
CA THR A 223 -10.07 -9.28 6.85
C THR A 223 -10.56 -10.17 8.00
N ALA A 224 -11.81 -10.62 7.99
CA ALA A 224 -12.31 -11.63 8.94
C ALA A 224 -11.61 -12.99 8.81
N SER A 225 -10.91 -13.24 7.70
CA SER A 225 -10.16 -14.47 7.46
C SER A 225 -8.69 -14.39 7.92
N PHE A 226 -8.27 -13.34 8.63
CA PHE A 226 -6.96 -13.28 9.27
C PHE A 226 -6.79 -14.41 10.27
N HIS A 227 -5.71 -15.17 10.12
CA HIS A 227 -5.30 -16.15 11.14
C HIS A 227 -4.59 -15.46 12.31
N ARG A 228 -3.80 -14.41 12.02
CA ARG A 228 -3.07 -13.64 13.02
C ARG A 228 -3.73 -12.29 13.25
N PRO A 229 -4.03 -11.92 14.50
CA PRO A 229 -4.51 -10.57 14.81
C PRO A 229 -3.49 -9.52 14.35
N PRO A 230 -3.91 -8.46 13.61
CA PRO A 230 -3.00 -7.41 13.12
C PRO A 230 -2.17 -6.76 14.24
N GLN A 231 -2.74 -6.58 15.45
CA GLN A 231 -1.99 -6.04 16.58
C GLN A 231 -0.78 -6.89 16.96
N GLY A 232 -0.87 -8.22 16.85
CA GLY A 232 0.26 -9.10 17.10
C GLY A 232 1.42 -8.91 16.10
N LEU A 233 1.10 -8.53 14.85
CA LEU A 233 2.12 -8.17 13.86
C LEU A 233 2.82 -6.86 14.24
N VAL A 234 2.05 -5.86 14.68
CA VAL A 234 2.58 -4.57 15.16
C VAL A 234 3.50 -4.79 16.36
N ASP A 235 3.08 -5.57 17.36
CA ASP A 235 3.86 -5.86 18.57
C ASP A 235 5.21 -6.50 18.22
N HIS A 236 5.25 -7.42 17.24
CA HIS A 236 6.49 -8.04 16.78
C HIS A 236 7.37 -7.06 16.01
N LEU A 237 6.79 -6.20 15.17
CA LEU A 237 7.54 -5.20 14.40
C LEU A 237 8.19 -4.17 15.33
N TRP A 238 7.48 -3.70 16.36
CA TRP A 238 7.98 -2.70 17.33
C TRP A 238 8.90 -3.27 18.40
N HIS A 239 9.03 -4.61 18.48
CA HIS A 239 9.75 -5.25 19.60
C HIS A 239 11.22 -4.82 19.73
N SER A 240 11.92 -4.59 18.63
CA SER A 240 13.37 -4.42 18.65
C SER A 240 13.89 -3.20 17.88
N GLN A 241 13.01 -2.39 17.29
CA GLN A 241 13.44 -1.24 16.50
C GLN A 241 12.49 -0.05 16.64
N PRO A 242 13.02 1.18 16.69
CA PRO A 242 12.20 2.38 16.68
C PRO A 242 11.76 2.74 15.26
N PHE A 243 10.56 3.30 15.15
CA PHE A 243 10.06 3.95 13.93
C PHE A 243 9.80 5.43 14.24
N PRO A 244 10.81 6.31 14.11
CA PRO A 244 10.73 7.69 14.58
C PRO A 244 9.67 8.52 13.87
N ASP A 245 9.35 8.17 12.62
CA ASP A 245 8.37 8.82 11.76
C ASP A 245 7.16 7.89 11.49
N GLY A 246 6.97 6.84 12.29
CA GLY A 246 5.96 5.82 12.05
C GLY A 246 6.32 4.88 10.89
N ALA A 247 5.36 4.02 10.53
CA ALA A 247 5.51 3.06 9.44
C ALA A 247 4.16 2.69 8.82
N VAL A 248 4.19 2.07 7.65
CA VAL A 248 3.06 1.31 7.12
C VAL A 248 3.38 -0.17 7.24
N LEU A 249 2.45 -0.95 7.80
CA LEU A 249 2.55 -2.41 7.87
C LEU A 249 1.46 -3.04 7.00
N SER A 250 1.84 -3.63 5.90
CA SER A 250 0.98 -4.47 5.06
C SER A 250 0.75 -5.81 5.74
N THR A 251 -0.51 -6.24 5.80
CA THR A 251 -0.94 -7.30 6.75
C THR A 251 -1.01 -8.69 6.12
N GLY A 252 -0.56 -8.84 4.89
CA GLY A 252 -0.65 -10.09 4.14
C GLY A 252 -1.96 -10.20 3.34
N THR A 253 -1.93 -11.06 2.32
CA THR A 253 -3.05 -11.24 1.38
C THR A 253 -3.82 -12.53 1.63
N GLY A 254 -5.14 -12.46 1.45
CA GLY A 254 -6.02 -13.63 1.33
C GLY A 254 -6.40 -13.96 -0.12
N ILE A 255 -5.88 -13.21 -1.11
CA ILE A 255 -6.10 -13.44 -2.53
C ILE A 255 -4.78 -13.83 -3.18
N VAL A 256 -4.71 -15.06 -3.65
CA VAL A 256 -3.52 -15.59 -4.32
C VAL A 256 -3.96 -16.19 -5.66
N PRO A 257 -3.60 -15.57 -6.79
CA PRO A 257 -3.81 -16.15 -8.10
C PRO A 257 -3.16 -17.54 -8.23
N GLY A 258 -3.76 -18.41 -9.04
CA GLY A 258 -3.19 -19.73 -9.32
C GLY A 258 -1.96 -19.67 -10.22
N LEU A 259 -1.26 -20.81 -10.37
CA LEU A 259 -0.05 -20.92 -11.20
C LEU A 259 -0.30 -20.67 -12.71
N ASP A 260 -1.54 -20.64 -13.13
CA ASP A 260 -1.99 -20.34 -14.51
C ASP A 260 -2.16 -18.84 -14.79
N PHE A 261 -1.96 -17.98 -13.76
CA PHE A 261 -2.06 -16.53 -13.88
C PHE A 261 -0.72 -15.86 -13.55
N THR A 262 -0.27 -14.96 -14.41
CA THR A 262 0.84 -14.03 -14.17
C THR A 262 0.50 -12.65 -14.71
N LEU A 263 0.94 -11.60 -14.00
CA LEU A 263 0.87 -10.22 -14.50
C LEU A 263 1.72 -10.04 -15.76
N ARG A 264 1.32 -9.10 -16.61
CA ARG A 264 2.03 -8.75 -17.85
C ARG A 264 2.01 -7.23 -18.03
N GLY A 265 3.02 -6.72 -18.72
CA GLY A 265 3.01 -5.34 -19.19
C GLY A 265 1.72 -5.03 -19.97
N GLY A 266 1.05 -3.93 -19.62
CA GLY A 266 -0.24 -3.52 -20.18
C GLY A 266 -1.47 -3.94 -19.38
N ASP A 267 -1.33 -4.82 -18.39
CA ASP A 267 -2.40 -5.09 -17.43
C ASP A 267 -2.72 -3.85 -16.58
N VAL A 268 -3.92 -3.81 -16.02
CA VAL A 268 -4.31 -2.85 -14.98
C VAL A 268 -4.80 -3.62 -13.76
N VAL A 269 -4.14 -3.41 -12.64
CA VAL A 269 -4.53 -3.97 -11.33
C VAL A 269 -5.42 -2.96 -10.62
N GLU A 270 -6.57 -3.41 -10.14
CA GLU A 270 -7.50 -2.62 -9.35
C GLU A 270 -7.80 -3.35 -8.04
N ILE A 271 -7.54 -2.67 -6.91
CA ILE A 271 -7.81 -3.18 -5.57
C ILE A 271 -8.83 -2.25 -4.90
N THR A 272 -9.86 -2.83 -4.31
CA THR A 272 -10.85 -2.09 -3.51
C THR A 272 -10.95 -2.71 -2.12
N ILE A 273 -10.94 -1.86 -1.09
CA ILE A 273 -11.20 -2.27 0.29
C ILE A 273 -12.32 -1.40 0.85
N ASP A 274 -13.38 -2.05 1.35
CA ASP A 274 -14.54 -1.38 1.91
C ASP A 274 -14.14 -0.34 2.97
N GLY A 275 -14.67 0.87 2.86
CA GLY A 275 -14.35 1.97 3.77
C GLY A 275 -12.94 2.56 3.60
N VAL A 276 -11.97 1.85 3.02
CA VAL A 276 -10.61 2.38 2.80
C VAL A 276 -10.51 3.07 1.45
N GLY A 277 -11.04 2.48 0.38
CA GLY A 277 -11.06 3.12 -0.93
C GLY A 277 -10.68 2.19 -2.08
N LYS A 278 -10.00 2.75 -3.07
CA LYS A 278 -9.57 2.07 -4.29
C LYS A 278 -8.11 2.42 -4.58
N LEU A 279 -7.36 1.48 -5.14
CA LEU A 279 -6.02 1.65 -5.69
C LEU A 279 -6.02 1.05 -7.09
N SER A 280 -5.53 1.78 -8.10
CA SER A 280 -5.47 1.30 -9.48
C SER A 280 -4.10 1.60 -10.08
N ASN A 281 -3.44 0.58 -10.63
CA ASN A 281 -2.09 0.69 -11.16
C ASN A 281 -1.97 -0.03 -12.51
N PRO A 282 -1.45 0.63 -13.57
CA PRO A 282 -1.03 -0.06 -14.78
C PRO A 282 0.25 -0.86 -14.51
N VAL A 283 0.43 -1.98 -15.22
CA VAL A 283 1.60 -2.85 -15.08
C VAL A 283 2.61 -2.54 -16.19
N ARG A 284 3.89 -2.40 -15.84
CA ARG A 284 5.04 -2.33 -16.76
C ARG A 284 5.79 -3.65 -16.77
N GLY A 285 6.29 -4.00 -17.94
CA GLY A 285 7.09 -5.22 -18.13
C GLY A 285 8.59 -5.02 -17.93
N ASP A 286 9.04 -3.79 -17.68
CA ASP A 286 10.46 -3.45 -17.50
C ASP A 286 10.60 -2.45 -16.35
N GLN A 287 11.47 -2.77 -15.39
CA GLN A 287 11.77 -1.91 -14.24
C GLN A 287 12.52 -0.63 -14.65
N ALA A 288 13.26 -0.63 -15.75
CA ALA A 288 13.91 0.58 -16.27
C ALA A 288 12.90 1.69 -16.58
N GLU A 289 11.65 1.34 -16.89
CA GLU A 289 10.56 2.31 -17.05
C GLU A 289 10.18 3.06 -15.75
N LEU A 290 10.78 2.69 -14.61
CA LEU A 290 10.54 3.29 -13.29
C LEU A 290 11.72 4.13 -12.77
N ASP A 291 12.75 4.37 -13.57
CA ASP A 291 13.91 5.20 -13.19
C ASP A 291 13.51 6.63 -12.82
N TRP A 292 12.36 7.12 -13.33
CA TRP A 292 11.79 8.42 -12.98
C TRP A 292 11.49 8.57 -11.46
N LEU A 293 11.33 7.47 -10.73
CA LEU A 293 11.13 7.52 -9.27
C LEU A 293 12.32 8.19 -8.56
N VAL A 294 13.52 8.07 -9.08
CA VAL A 294 14.73 8.73 -8.54
C VAL A 294 14.62 10.24 -8.74
N GLU A 295 14.22 10.70 -9.92
CA GLU A 295 14.01 12.13 -10.19
C GLU A 295 12.88 12.71 -9.33
N ALA A 296 11.83 11.92 -9.12
CA ALA A 296 10.66 12.31 -8.32
C ALA A 296 10.96 12.55 -6.82
N ILE A 297 12.14 12.17 -6.33
CA ILE A 297 12.59 12.49 -4.95
C ILE A 297 12.66 14.00 -4.78
N ASP A 298 13.35 14.68 -5.71
CA ASP A 298 13.58 16.12 -5.66
C ASP A 298 12.53 16.91 -6.47
N HIS A 299 11.90 16.26 -7.45
CA HIS A 299 10.93 16.85 -8.38
C HIS A 299 9.61 16.07 -8.41
N PRO A 300 8.74 16.17 -7.39
CA PRO A 300 7.54 15.34 -7.26
C PRO A 300 6.56 15.45 -8.44
N LEU A 301 6.55 16.57 -9.16
CA LEU A 301 5.71 16.76 -10.35
C LEU A 301 6.09 15.83 -11.52
N THR A 302 7.31 15.25 -11.54
CA THR A 302 7.72 14.23 -12.52
C THR A 302 6.74 13.06 -12.56
N ARG A 303 6.14 12.69 -11.41
CA ARG A 303 5.14 11.63 -11.28
C ARG A 303 3.92 11.84 -12.20
N ARG A 304 3.57 13.09 -12.52
CA ARG A 304 2.40 13.41 -13.38
C ARG A 304 2.52 12.82 -14.79
N ALA A 305 3.72 12.81 -15.37
CA ALA A 305 3.97 12.28 -16.72
C ALA A 305 3.84 10.75 -16.80
N HIS A 306 3.93 10.06 -15.67
CA HIS A 306 3.92 8.60 -15.60
C HIS A 306 2.58 8.02 -15.15
N ARG A 307 1.60 8.87 -14.83
CA ARG A 307 0.24 8.41 -14.57
C ARG A 307 -0.50 8.14 -15.86
N THR A 308 -1.22 7.05 -15.91
CA THR A 308 -2.21 6.86 -16.97
C THR A 308 -3.33 7.87 -16.75
N ALA A 309 -3.74 8.56 -17.83
CA ALA A 309 -4.97 9.35 -17.77
C ALA A 309 -6.07 8.39 -17.29
N ALA A 310 -6.70 8.72 -16.17
CA ALA A 310 -7.86 7.97 -15.69
C ALA A 310 -8.78 7.79 -16.89
N SER A 311 -9.01 6.55 -17.32
CA SER A 311 -9.93 6.25 -18.41
C SER A 311 -11.27 6.83 -17.99
N GLY A 312 -11.60 7.97 -18.58
CA GLY A 312 -12.74 8.78 -18.21
C GLY A 312 -14.01 7.96 -18.24
N GLY A 313 -14.46 7.56 -17.07
CA GLY A 313 -15.84 7.18 -16.84
C GLY A 313 -16.68 8.45 -17.02
N ARG A 314 -17.35 8.56 -18.16
CA ARG A 314 -18.48 9.45 -18.36
C ARG A 314 -19.72 8.84 -17.71
#